data_6004c7fe8be4e3e7f4cccd145588a35e
#
_entry.id   6004c7fe8be4e3e7f4cccd145588a35e
#
_cell.length_a   1.000
_cell.length_b   1.000
_cell.length_c   1.000
_cell.angle_alpha   90.00
_cell.angle_beta   90.00
_cell.angle_gamma   90.00
#
_symmetry.space_group_name_H-M   'P 1'
#
loop_
_entity.id
_entity.type
_entity.pdbx_description
1 polymer ?
#
loop_
_entity_poly.entity_id
_entity_poly.type
_entity_poly.pdbx_seq_one_letter_code
_entity_poly.pdbx_strand_id
1 'polypeptide(L)'
;MRPQDLTVVRFGYPGSPHNPALAHWLRHLAEQGYDVRDAHFDFRVDLVRNREAGRFIEESDADAILMIDGDMVPLDDTGAVLSAPGPLVFCRHVSQLGKEIEWQNQGIPTGCVRIARRVFERLDEPWFVYETDATIRLVTCCEAATFTKKCVAAGFNPKPAGRIGHLLRMVAMPPGPGHQAPEYDFEWKILHQKGLL
;
A
#
# COMPACT_ATOMS: atom_id res chain seq x y z
N MET A 1 -4.32 7.15 -17.79
CA MET A 1 -2.90 6.72 -17.85
C MET A 1 -2.86 5.46 -18.68
N ARG A 2 -1.96 5.33 -19.63
CA ARG A 2 -1.80 4.12 -20.43
C ARG A 2 -1.06 3.07 -19.60
N PRO A 3 -1.25 1.77 -19.84
CA PRO A 3 -0.57 0.71 -19.06
C PRO A 3 0.94 0.88 -18.97
N GLN A 4 1.62 1.25 -20.07
CA GLN A 4 3.07 1.45 -20.09
C GLN A 4 3.55 2.66 -19.28
N ASP A 5 2.64 3.58 -18.90
CA ASP A 5 2.97 4.77 -18.11
C ASP A 5 2.94 4.49 -16.60
N LEU A 6 2.62 3.25 -16.18
CA LEU A 6 2.47 2.88 -14.77
C LEU A 6 3.13 1.55 -14.45
N THR A 7 4.09 1.55 -13.53
CA THR A 7 4.61 0.34 -12.89
C THR A 7 3.79 0.05 -11.63
N VAL A 8 3.39 -1.19 -11.43
CA VAL A 8 2.63 -1.66 -10.26
C VAL A 8 3.52 -2.55 -9.41
N VAL A 9 3.71 -2.23 -8.14
CA VAL A 9 4.55 -2.99 -7.22
C VAL A 9 3.72 -3.45 -6.03
N ARG A 10 3.58 -4.77 -5.88
CA ARG A 10 2.96 -5.39 -4.71
C ARG A 10 4.01 -5.66 -3.65
N PHE A 11 3.74 -5.21 -2.42
CA PHE A 11 4.58 -5.46 -1.25
C PHE A 11 4.02 -6.61 -0.43
N GLY A 12 4.84 -7.62 -0.13
CA GLY A 12 4.41 -8.77 0.65
C GLY A 12 5.54 -9.41 1.44
N TYR A 13 5.22 -10.04 2.56
CA TYR A 13 6.19 -10.85 3.30
C TYR A 13 6.43 -12.18 2.58
N PRO A 14 7.68 -12.70 2.57
CA PRO A 14 7.96 -14.04 2.07
C PRO A 14 7.05 -15.07 2.77
N GLY A 15 6.39 -15.92 1.98
CA GLY A 15 5.49 -16.95 2.53
C GLY A 15 4.16 -16.45 3.08
N SER A 16 3.85 -15.14 3.01
CA SER A 16 2.49 -14.69 3.34
C SER A 16 1.49 -15.23 2.31
N PRO A 17 0.33 -15.75 2.76
CA PRO A 17 -0.69 -16.21 1.83
C PRO A 17 -1.07 -15.06 0.89
N HIS A 18 -1.11 -15.37 -0.39
CA HIS A 18 -1.58 -14.42 -1.38
C HIS A 18 -3.07 -14.16 -1.14
N ASN A 19 -3.46 -12.90 -0.96
CA ASN A 19 -4.85 -12.53 -1.01
C ASN A 19 -5.38 -12.84 -2.43
N PRO A 20 -6.32 -13.80 -2.62
CA PRO A 20 -6.77 -14.20 -3.95
C PRO A 20 -7.41 -13.07 -4.74
N ALA A 21 -8.15 -12.15 -4.08
CA ALA A 21 -8.77 -11.01 -4.73
C ALA A 21 -7.71 -10.05 -5.27
N LEU A 22 -6.68 -9.75 -4.46
CA LEU A 22 -5.55 -8.93 -4.92
C LEU A 22 -4.79 -9.63 -6.04
N ALA A 23 -4.49 -10.92 -5.90
CA ALA A 23 -3.79 -11.69 -6.93
C ALA A 23 -4.58 -11.72 -8.26
N HIS A 24 -5.92 -11.86 -8.20
CA HIS A 24 -6.78 -11.79 -9.38
C HIS A 24 -6.72 -10.40 -10.04
N TRP A 25 -6.87 -9.34 -9.25
CA TRP A 25 -6.82 -7.96 -9.74
C TRP A 25 -5.47 -7.62 -10.38
N LEU A 26 -4.36 -7.99 -9.75
CA LEU A 26 -3.01 -7.76 -10.28
C LEU A 26 -2.77 -8.54 -11.58
N ARG A 27 -3.25 -9.79 -11.68
CA ARG A 27 -3.20 -10.57 -12.92
C ARG A 27 -3.96 -9.86 -14.03
N HIS A 28 -5.16 -9.36 -13.75
CA HIS A 28 -5.95 -8.61 -14.72
C HIS A 28 -5.22 -7.35 -15.20
N LEU A 29 -4.54 -6.63 -14.31
CA LEU A 29 -3.68 -5.50 -14.71
C LEU A 29 -2.54 -5.94 -15.62
N ALA A 30 -1.87 -7.06 -15.31
CA ALA A 30 -0.80 -7.60 -16.16
C ALA A 30 -1.32 -8.00 -17.55
N GLU A 31 -2.52 -8.60 -17.64
CA GLU A 31 -3.21 -8.92 -18.90
C GLU A 31 -3.57 -7.67 -19.71
N GLN A 32 -3.80 -6.54 -19.05
CA GLN A 32 -4.00 -5.24 -19.68
C GLN A 32 -2.68 -4.55 -20.10
N GLY A 33 -1.54 -5.16 -19.83
CA GLY A 33 -0.22 -4.66 -20.22
C GLY A 33 0.47 -3.76 -19.20
N TYR A 34 -0.01 -3.70 -17.95
CA TYR A 34 0.73 -3.04 -16.87
C TYR A 34 1.96 -3.86 -16.47
N ASP A 35 3.05 -3.17 -16.14
CA ASP A 35 4.24 -3.78 -15.54
C ASP A 35 3.97 -4.07 -14.06
N VAL A 36 3.64 -5.33 -13.74
CA VAL A 36 3.30 -5.77 -12.38
C VAL A 36 4.46 -6.55 -11.79
N ARG A 37 4.97 -6.09 -10.65
CA ARG A 37 6.13 -6.67 -9.96
C ARG A 37 5.79 -6.99 -8.50
N ASP A 38 6.48 -8.00 -7.96
CA ASP A 38 6.43 -8.33 -6.53
C ASP A 38 7.69 -7.83 -5.82
N ALA A 39 7.49 -7.13 -4.71
CA ALA A 39 8.54 -6.75 -3.79
C ALA A 39 8.36 -7.49 -2.47
N HIS A 40 9.42 -8.18 -2.04
CA HIS A 40 9.42 -8.89 -0.77
C HIS A 40 10.16 -8.07 0.28
N PHE A 41 9.59 -7.95 1.48
CA PHE A 41 10.26 -7.32 2.58
C PHE A 41 10.49 -8.29 3.74
N ASP A 42 11.69 -8.20 4.31
CA ASP A 42 12.08 -9.06 5.42
C ASP A 42 11.47 -8.54 6.73
N PHE A 43 11.75 -7.27 7.10
CA PHE A 43 11.31 -6.73 8.38
C PHE A 43 10.92 -5.23 8.35
N ARG A 44 11.36 -4.47 7.35
CA ARG A 44 11.22 -3.01 7.33
C ARG A 44 10.62 -2.53 6.02
N VAL A 45 9.35 -2.14 6.07
CA VAL A 45 8.59 -1.67 4.90
C VAL A 45 9.19 -0.38 4.29
N ASP A 46 9.73 0.52 5.13
CA ASP A 46 10.37 1.75 4.66
C ASP A 46 11.59 1.48 3.76
N LEU A 47 12.44 0.53 4.13
CA LEU A 47 13.61 0.17 3.33
C LEU A 47 13.21 -0.42 1.98
N VAL A 48 12.20 -1.27 1.97
CA VAL A 48 11.74 -1.89 0.72
C VAL A 48 11.03 -0.88 -0.17
N ARG A 49 10.21 0.01 0.39
CA ARG A 49 9.58 1.11 -0.37
C ARG A 49 10.63 2.03 -0.99
N ASN A 50 11.69 2.38 -0.25
CA ASN A 50 12.81 3.18 -0.79
C ASN A 50 13.54 2.45 -1.90
N ARG A 51 13.85 1.15 -1.73
CA ARG A 51 14.50 0.34 -2.75
C ARG A 51 13.67 0.28 -4.04
N GLU A 52 12.38 0.00 -3.94
CA GLU A 52 11.51 -0.11 -5.11
C GLU A 52 11.26 1.27 -5.76
N ALA A 53 11.25 2.36 -4.98
CA ALA A 53 11.21 3.72 -5.52
C ALA A 53 12.51 4.05 -6.29
N GLY A 54 13.68 3.70 -5.74
CA GLY A 54 14.97 3.85 -6.42
C GLY A 54 15.01 3.07 -7.74
N ARG A 55 14.66 1.78 -7.69
CA ARG A 55 14.57 0.95 -8.91
C ARG A 55 13.60 1.52 -9.94
N PHE A 56 12.46 2.04 -9.51
CA PHE A 56 11.51 2.69 -10.41
C PHE A 56 12.14 3.91 -11.10
N ILE A 57 12.88 4.74 -10.37
CA ILE A 57 13.55 5.91 -10.95
C ILE A 57 14.66 5.51 -11.92
N GLU A 58 15.45 4.47 -11.60
CA GLU A 58 16.61 4.05 -12.35
C GLU A 58 16.30 3.14 -13.56
N GLU A 59 15.32 2.25 -13.42
CA GLU A 59 15.09 1.13 -14.35
C GLU A 59 13.78 1.22 -15.13
N SER A 60 12.88 2.17 -14.84
CA SER A 60 11.57 2.28 -15.49
C SER A 60 11.44 3.60 -16.24
N ASP A 61 10.83 3.58 -17.42
CA ASP A 61 10.42 4.79 -18.16
C ASP A 61 8.98 5.24 -17.83
N ALA A 62 8.29 4.55 -16.93
CA ALA A 62 6.92 4.87 -16.57
C ALA A 62 6.83 6.22 -15.85
N ASP A 63 5.70 6.92 -16.02
CA ASP A 63 5.43 8.23 -15.41
C ASP A 63 5.08 8.14 -13.92
N ALA A 64 4.62 6.96 -13.46
CA ALA A 64 4.21 6.74 -12.08
C ALA A 64 4.45 5.29 -11.62
N ILE A 65 4.50 5.11 -10.30
CA ILE A 65 4.45 3.81 -9.63
C ILE A 65 3.19 3.71 -8.80
N LEU A 66 2.50 2.57 -8.83
CA LEU A 66 1.47 2.18 -7.88
C LEU A 66 2.08 1.21 -6.87
N MET A 67 2.16 1.62 -5.63
CA MET A 67 2.55 0.78 -4.50
C MET A 67 1.30 0.20 -3.85
N ILE A 68 1.25 -1.13 -3.68
CA ILE A 68 0.11 -1.82 -3.06
C ILE A 68 0.58 -2.88 -2.06
N ASP A 69 0.05 -2.85 -0.85
CA ASP A 69 0.38 -3.83 0.19
C ASP A 69 -0.38 -5.15 -0.04
N GLY A 70 0.24 -6.26 0.32
CA GLY A 70 -0.28 -7.61 0.05
C GLY A 70 -1.53 -7.99 0.86
N ASP A 71 -1.87 -7.22 1.87
CA ASP A 71 -3.07 -7.36 2.71
C ASP A 71 -4.24 -6.45 2.26
N MET A 72 -4.12 -5.83 1.09
CA MET A 72 -5.20 -5.03 0.50
C MET A 72 -6.18 -5.91 -0.27
N VAL A 73 -7.46 -5.56 -0.23
CA VAL A 73 -8.55 -6.20 -0.97
C VAL A 73 -9.13 -5.18 -1.95
N PRO A 74 -8.94 -5.36 -3.27
CA PRO A 74 -9.57 -4.50 -4.26
C PRO A 74 -11.10 -4.51 -4.13
N LEU A 75 -11.70 -3.33 -4.23
CA LEU A 75 -13.14 -3.09 -4.29
C LEU A 75 -13.51 -2.59 -5.69
N ASP A 76 -14.80 -2.48 -5.99
CA ASP A 76 -15.31 -2.11 -7.33
C ASP A 76 -14.72 -0.79 -7.85
N ASP A 77 -14.44 0.16 -6.96
CA ASP A 77 -13.91 1.48 -7.30
C ASP A 77 -12.39 1.63 -7.08
N THR A 78 -11.67 0.57 -6.71
CA THR A 78 -10.20 0.60 -6.51
C THR A 78 -9.47 1.05 -7.78
N GLY A 79 -9.98 0.64 -8.95
CA GLY A 79 -9.40 1.01 -10.24
C GLY A 79 -9.33 2.52 -10.52
N ALA A 80 -10.07 3.35 -9.78
CA ALA A 80 -10.01 4.80 -9.92
C ALA A 80 -8.62 5.37 -9.61
N VAL A 81 -7.82 4.72 -8.75
CA VAL A 81 -6.44 5.13 -8.44
C VAL A 81 -5.54 5.14 -9.68
N LEU A 82 -5.80 4.28 -10.67
CA LEU A 82 -4.99 4.14 -11.87
C LEU A 82 -5.08 5.37 -12.80
N SER A 83 -6.23 6.04 -12.83
CA SER A 83 -6.53 7.10 -13.80
C SER A 83 -6.84 8.46 -13.20
N ALA A 84 -7.06 8.56 -11.89
CA ALA A 84 -7.38 9.84 -11.25
C ALA A 84 -6.25 10.87 -11.45
N PRO A 85 -6.58 12.16 -11.69
CA PRO A 85 -5.57 13.19 -11.91
C PRO A 85 -4.84 13.55 -10.61
N GLY A 86 -3.52 13.71 -10.71
CA GLY A 86 -2.69 14.20 -9.61
C GLY A 86 -1.36 13.44 -9.50
N PRO A 87 -0.35 14.06 -8.88
CA PRO A 87 0.97 13.45 -8.72
C PRO A 87 1.02 12.45 -7.56
N LEU A 88 0.11 12.54 -6.61
CA LEU A 88 0.02 11.68 -5.44
C LEU A 88 -1.46 11.34 -5.22
N VAL A 89 -1.82 10.10 -5.52
CA VAL A 89 -3.20 9.60 -5.47
C VAL A 89 -3.26 8.34 -4.64
N PHE A 90 -4.22 8.23 -3.73
CA PHE A 90 -4.33 7.08 -2.84
C PHE A 90 -5.76 6.55 -2.76
N CYS A 91 -5.92 5.25 -2.50
CA CYS A 91 -7.21 4.68 -2.14
C CYS A 91 -7.53 4.94 -0.67
N ARG A 92 -8.78 5.30 -0.38
CA ARG A 92 -9.27 5.33 1.00
C ARG A 92 -9.38 3.90 1.52
N HIS A 93 -8.85 3.66 2.70
CA HIS A 93 -8.90 2.34 3.31
C HIS A 93 -10.28 2.13 3.97
N VAL A 94 -10.82 0.94 3.73
CA VAL A 94 -12.08 0.50 4.33
C VAL A 94 -11.76 -0.69 5.23
N SER A 95 -12.21 -0.63 6.48
CA SER A 95 -12.05 -1.74 7.43
C SER A 95 -12.93 -2.93 7.02
N GLN A 96 -12.65 -4.09 7.57
CA GLN A 96 -13.47 -5.30 7.40
C GLN A 96 -14.96 -5.10 7.77
N LEU A 97 -15.25 -4.10 8.60
CA LEU A 97 -16.61 -3.72 8.97
C LEU A 97 -17.26 -2.74 7.96
N GLY A 98 -16.60 -2.44 6.84
CA GLY A 98 -17.10 -1.53 5.81
C GLY A 98 -17.01 -0.05 6.20
N LYS A 99 -16.30 0.31 7.26
CA LYS A 99 -16.10 1.69 7.67
C LYS A 99 -14.81 2.25 7.06
N GLU A 100 -14.85 3.46 6.52
CA GLU A 100 -13.64 4.17 6.12
C GLU A 100 -12.76 4.41 7.35
N ILE A 101 -11.45 4.15 7.18
CA ILE A 101 -10.46 4.41 8.21
C ILE A 101 -10.01 5.86 8.05
N GLU A 102 -10.28 6.69 9.05
CA GLU A 102 -9.85 8.08 9.05
C GLU A 102 -8.38 8.20 9.42
N TRP A 103 -7.59 8.80 8.50
CA TRP A 103 -6.15 8.97 8.67
C TRP A 103 -5.74 10.41 9.01
N GLN A 104 -6.65 11.18 9.63
CA GLN A 104 -6.55 12.64 9.78
C GLN A 104 -5.24 13.16 10.40
N ASN A 105 -4.51 12.34 11.17
CA ASN A 105 -3.25 12.75 11.82
C ASN A 105 -2.04 11.87 11.48
N GLN A 106 -2.19 10.87 10.61
CA GLN A 106 -1.16 9.86 10.38
C GLN A 106 -0.57 9.86 8.95
N GLY A 107 -0.94 10.84 8.13
CA GLY A 107 -0.57 10.86 6.71
C GLY A 107 -1.56 10.11 5.83
N ILE A 108 -1.21 9.93 4.54
CA ILE A 108 -2.03 9.15 3.62
C ILE A 108 -1.80 7.65 3.86
N PRO A 109 -2.82 6.81 3.64
CA PRO A 109 -2.63 5.37 3.67
C PRO A 109 -1.78 4.94 2.47
N THR A 110 -0.59 4.41 2.72
CA THR A 110 0.34 3.95 1.66
C THR A 110 0.07 2.53 1.19
N GLY A 111 -0.91 1.84 1.76
CA GLY A 111 -1.28 0.48 1.35
C GLY A 111 -1.84 0.36 -0.07
N CYS A 112 -2.29 1.47 -0.67
CA CYS A 112 -2.58 1.57 -2.09
C CYS A 112 -2.41 3.03 -2.54
N VAL A 113 -1.24 3.36 -3.06
CA VAL A 113 -0.87 4.73 -3.43
C VAL A 113 -0.15 4.77 -4.77
N ARG A 114 -0.62 5.64 -5.67
CA ARG A 114 0.05 5.96 -6.91
C ARG A 114 0.84 7.26 -6.75
N ILE A 115 2.13 7.20 -7.09
CA ILE A 115 3.10 8.28 -6.94
C ILE A 115 3.71 8.57 -8.31
N ALA A 116 3.58 9.80 -8.79
CA ALA A 116 4.21 10.22 -10.03
C ALA A 116 5.74 10.32 -9.85
N ARG A 117 6.51 9.98 -10.88
CA ARG A 117 7.98 10.05 -10.93
C ARG A 117 8.51 11.37 -10.39
N ARG A 118 7.94 12.50 -10.83
CA ARG A 118 8.33 13.85 -10.42
C ARG A 118 8.22 14.12 -8.90
N VAL A 119 7.48 13.31 -8.15
CA VAL A 119 7.43 13.41 -6.68
C VAL A 119 8.74 12.95 -6.10
N PHE A 120 9.24 11.80 -6.53
CA PHE A 120 10.53 11.27 -6.10
C PHE A 120 11.70 12.14 -6.53
N GLU A 121 11.67 12.64 -7.77
CA GLU A 121 12.71 13.53 -8.31
C GLU A 121 12.80 14.87 -7.55
N ARG A 122 11.71 15.30 -6.91
CA ARG A 122 11.65 16.55 -6.14
C ARG A 122 12.01 16.39 -4.68
N LEU A 123 11.87 15.19 -4.13
CA LEU A 123 12.11 14.92 -2.72
C LEU A 123 13.50 14.30 -2.52
N ASP A 124 14.16 14.70 -1.43
CA ASP A 124 15.44 14.09 -1.04
C ASP A 124 15.23 12.67 -0.48
N GLU A 125 16.14 11.78 -0.84
CA GLU A 125 16.22 10.44 -0.24
C GLU A 125 16.70 10.49 1.22
N PRO A 126 16.32 9.48 2.03
CA PRO A 126 15.35 8.45 1.78
C PRO A 126 13.92 9.01 1.79
N TRP A 127 13.06 8.59 0.86
CA TRP A 127 11.69 9.10 0.73
C TRP A 127 10.78 8.65 1.88
N PHE A 128 10.86 7.37 2.24
CA PHE A 128 10.09 6.74 3.31
C PHE A 128 10.98 6.56 4.54
N VAL A 129 10.59 7.09 5.69
CA VAL A 129 11.39 7.06 6.93
C VAL A 129 10.48 6.88 8.13
N TYR A 130 10.84 5.99 9.05
CA TYR A 130 10.29 6.00 10.40
C TYR A 130 10.98 7.07 11.23
N GLU A 131 10.23 8.00 11.81
CA GLU A 131 10.77 8.88 12.85
C GLU A 131 10.75 8.13 14.19
N THR A 132 11.86 8.14 14.89
CA THR A 132 11.99 7.50 16.19
C THR A 132 12.48 8.52 17.22
N ASP A 133 11.89 8.50 18.40
CA ASP A 133 12.46 9.19 19.55
C ASP A 133 13.60 8.35 20.11
N ALA A 134 14.83 8.88 19.98
CA ALA A 134 16.04 8.20 20.43
C ALA A 134 16.08 8.00 21.97
N THR A 135 15.35 8.83 22.74
CA THR A 135 15.34 8.80 24.20
C THR A 135 14.53 7.61 24.71
N ILE A 136 13.37 7.38 24.10
CA ILE A 136 12.43 6.33 24.52
C ILE A 136 12.40 5.14 23.57
N ARG A 137 13.17 5.18 22.47
CA ARG A 137 13.26 4.14 21.43
C ARG A 137 11.90 3.74 20.83
N LEU A 138 10.97 4.68 20.75
CA LEU A 138 9.65 4.46 20.16
C LEU A 138 9.55 5.12 18.79
N VAL A 139 8.83 4.48 17.88
CA VAL A 139 8.44 5.08 16.60
C VAL A 139 7.40 6.17 16.90
N THR A 140 7.73 7.41 16.59
CA THR A 140 6.86 8.57 16.78
C THR A 140 6.07 8.91 15.55
N CYS A 141 6.55 8.51 14.36
CA CYS A 141 5.87 8.72 13.10
C CYS A 141 6.17 7.57 12.14
N CYS A 142 5.14 7.00 11.52
CA CYS A 142 5.32 5.95 10.52
C CYS A 142 5.84 6.52 9.20
N GLU A 143 6.38 5.66 8.35
CA GLU A 143 6.96 6.01 7.04
C GLU A 143 5.93 6.69 6.12
N ALA A 144 4.66 6.28 6.21
CA ALA A 144 3.56 6.86 5.44
C ALA A 144 3.32 8.32 5.80
N ALA A 145 3.34 8.64 7.10
CA ALA A 145 3.13 10.00 7.60
C ALA A 145 4.32 10.90 7.31
N THR A 146 5.56 10.42 7.45
CA THR A 146 6.77 11.18 7.09
C THR A 146 6.82 11.46 5.59
N PHE A 147 6.54 10.48 4.75
CA PHE A 147 6.45 10.66 3.31
C PHE A 147 5.39 11.70 2.94
N THR A 148 4.20 11.62 3.55
CA THR A 148 3.13 12.59 3.33
C THR A 148 3.56 14.02 3.69
N LYS A 149 4.20 14.21 4.85
CA LYS A 149 4.72 15.52 5.28
C LYS A 149 5.70 16.08 4.27
N LYS A 150 6.66 15.27 3.79
CA LYS A 150 7.62 15.67 2.75
C LYS A 150 6.91 16.08 1.45
N CYS A 151 5.93 15.30 0.98
CA CYS A 151 5.16 15.60 -0.21
C CYS A 151 4.42 16.94 -0.09
N VAL A 152 3.70 17.16 1.01
CA VAL A 152 2.94 18.39 1.24
C VAL A 152 3.88 19.60 1.33
N ALA A 153 4.99 19.48 2.03
CA ALA A 153 6.01 20.55 2.10
C ALA A 153 6.60 20.91 0.73
N ALA A 154 6.71 19.94 -0.18
CA ALA A 154 7.14 20.14 -1.56
C ALA A 154 6.01 20.59 -2.51
N GLY A 155 4.80 20.81 -2.00
CA GLY A 155 3.64 21.29 -2.78
C GLY A 155 2.82 20.18 -3.46
N PHE A 156 3.06 18.92 -3.16
CA PHE A 156 2.28 17.81 -3.68
C PHE A 156 1.15 17.44 -2.72
N ASN A 157 -0.06 17.93 -3.01
CA ASN A 157 -1.23 17.61 -2.20
C ASN A 157 -1.80 16.23 -2.57
N PRO A 158 -1.91 15.30 -1.61
CA PRO A 158 -2.51 13.99 -1.84
C PRO A 158 -3.98 14.10 -2.22
N LYS A 159 -4.43 13.23 -3.14
CA LYS A 159 -5.82 13.15 -3.56
C LYS A 159 -6.37 11.75 -3.36
N PRO A 160 -7.52 11.57 -2.70
CA PRO A 160 -8.17 10.28 -2.63
C PRO A 160 -8.83 9.92 -3.97
N ALA A 161 -8.73 8.64 -4.38
CA ALA A 161 -9.43 8.11 -5.54
C ALA A 161 -9.71 6.63 -5.35
N GLY A 162 -10.98 6.29 -5.26
CA GLY A 162 -11.42 4.93 -4.98
C GLY A 162 -11.22 4.52 -3.52
N ARG A 163 -11.57 3.28 -3.27
CA ARG A 163 -11.48 2.63 -1.96
C ARG A 163 -10.78 1.29 -2.10
N ILE A 164 -10.19 0.82 -1.01
CA ILE A 164 -9.56 -0.48 -0.92
C ILE A 164 -9.81 -1.06 0.46
N GLY A 165 -10.16 -2.34 0.53
CA GLY A 165 -10.29 -3.05 1.80
C GLY A 165 -8.92 -3.27 2.41
N HIS A 166 -8.80 -3.12 3.74
CA HIS A 166 -7.61 -3.42 4.50
C HIS A 166 -7.87 -4.60 5.43
N LEU A 167 -7.20 -5.72 5.17
CA LEU A 167 -7.20 -6.87 6.06
C LEU A 167 -6.31 -6.53 7.26
N LEU A 168 -6.92 -6.02 8.32
CA LEU A 168 -6.22 -5.85 9.59
C LEU A 168 -5.86 -7.24 10.10
N ARG A 169 -4.65 -7.69 9.84
CA ARG A 169 -4.10 -8.83 10.57
C ARG A 169 -4.00 -8.41 12.03
N MET A 170 -4.90 -8.91 12.87
CA MET A 170 -4.54 -9.06 14.27
C MET A 170 -3.35 -10.01 14.25
N VAL A 171 -2.15 -9.46 14.51
CA VAL A 171 -0.99 -10.30 14.83
C VAL A 171 -1.37 -11.01 16.12
N ALA A 172 -1.96 -12.19 15.98
CA ALA A 172 -2.07 -13.09 17.10
C ALA A 172 -0.64 -13.35 17.53
N MET A 173 -0.25 -12.89 18.69
CA MET A 173 0.93 -13.39 19.36
C MET A 173 0.89 -14.91 19.24
N PRO A 174 2.02 -15.60 18.96
CA PRO A 174 2.01 -17.04 18.88
C PRO A 174 1.30 -17.57 20.12
N PRO A 175 0.34 -18.48 19.97
CA PRO A 175 -0.43 -18.99 21.10
C PRO A 175 0.55 -19.51 22.12
N GLY A 176 0.49 -18.98 23.34
CA GLY A 176 1.17 -19.59 24.48
C GLY A 176 0.67 -21.02 24.64
N PRO A 177 1.40 -21.91 25.32
CA PRO A 177 1.00 -23.28 25.48
C PRO A 177 -0.44 -23.35 26.05
N GLY A 178 -1.38 -23.89 25.26
CA GLY A 178 -2.78 -24.05 25.65
C GLY A 178 -3.79 -23.16 24.94
N HIS A 179 -3.39 -22.22 24.07
CA HIS A 179 -4.32 -21.45 23.24
C HIS A 179 -4.45 -22.03 21.85
N GLN A 180 -5.68 -22.34 21.42
CA GLN A 180 -5.98 -22.69 20.04
C GLN A 180 -5.74 -21.46 19.15
N ALA A 181 -5.10 -21.68 17.98
CA ALA A 181 -4.95 -20.62 16.98
C ALA A 181 -6.32 -20.08 16.58
N PRO A 182 -6.51 -18.76 16.49
CA PRO A 182 -7.76 -18.21 16.00
C PRO A 182 -8.01 -18.71 14.57
N GLU A 183 -9.23 -19.16 14.30
CA GLU A 183 -9.66 -19.61 12.98
C GLU A 183 -9.59 -18.44 11.98
N TYR A 184 -8.59 -18.45 11.11
CA TYR A 184 -8.41 -17.46 10.02
C TYR A 184 -9.52 -17.46 8.97
N ASP A 185 -10.47 -18.37 9.05
CA ASP A 185 -11.61 -18.56 8.16
C ASP A 185 -12.69 -17.48 8.30
N PHE A 186 -12.67 -16.69 9.37
CA PHE A 186 -13.73 -15.74 9.67
C PHE A 186 -13.73 -14.52 8.73
N GLU A 187 -12.57 -14.07 8.31
CA GLU A 187 -12.39 -12.87 7.48
C GLU A 187 -12.90 -13.08 6.05
N TRP A 188 -12.63 -14.24 5.47
CA TRP A 188 -13.08 -14.61 4.13
C TRP A 188 -14.59 -14.80 4.03
N LYS A 189 -15.22 -15.36 5.06
CA LYS A 189 -16.67 -15.53 5.15
C LYS A 189 -17.40 -14.20 5.13
N ILE A 190 -16.86 -13.15 5.81
CA ILE A 190 -17.48 -11.82 5.82
C ILE A 190 -17.38 -11.14 4.45
N LEU A 191 -16.24 -11.22 3.78
CA LEU A 191 -16.05 -10.63 2.45
C LEU A 191 -16.92 -11.32 1.40
N HIS A 192 -17.01 -12.65 1.44
CA HIS A 192 -17.90 -13.46 0.59
C HIS A 192 -19.38 -13.18 0.85
N GLN A 193 -19.81 -13.08 2.11
CA GLN A 193 -21.20 -12.79 2.47
C GLN A 193 -21.64 -11.39 2.05
N LYS A 194 -20.70 -10.44 1.89
CA LYS A 194 -20.97 -9.07 1.44
C LYS A 194 -20.79 -8.87 -0.06
N GLY A 195 -20.52 -9.95 -0.83
CA GLY A 195 -20.26 -9.85 -2.27
C GLY A 195 -19.02 -9.00 -2.62
N LEU A 196 -18.04 -8.92 -1.70
CA LEU A 196 -16.80 -8.19 -1.89
C LEU A 196 -15.66 -9.07 -2.41
N LEU A 197 -15.93 -10.37 -2.60
CA LEU A 197 -15.11 -11.39 -3.25
C LEU A 197 -15.98 -12.28 -4.11
#